data_9319a1cfc2ef4006b2575a32bee9c3f2
#
_entry.id   9319a1cfc2ef4006b2575a32bee9c3f2
#
_cell.length_a   1.000
_cell.length_b   1.000
_cell.length_c   1.000
_cell.angle_alpha   90.00
_cell.angle_beta   90.00
_cell.angle_gamma   90.00
#
_symmetry.space_group_name_H-M   'P 1'
#
loop_
_entity.id
_entity.type
_entity.pdbx_description
1 polymer ?
#
loop_
_entity_poly.entity_id
_entity_poly.type
_entity_poly.pdbx_seq_one_letter_code
_entity_poly.pdbx_strand_id
1 'polypeptide(L)'
;IAFVQNDIKKVLAYSTMSQLAYIFTGLGVSLWLFNNDHHHAAVIAFGASMFHLFNHAMAKGMLFMASGSVIHEMHHAHDHVSDPGDHDDDFDAQDMRNMGGLASKLPVTATAMAIGSASIIGLPLIGGFWSKEGIIAETWSATALYGASWMLFPAFLILLTAGMTGFYMTRMWMMTFAGKPKSVFAAHAHEATPWIRTPLVLLSVIALLGGFLLSLLGAVHWLGEGESLGSALGHDGTLMTVLETIKHAFLPADTFLLLITWTAVAISLVLGPMMAMRIHGGRLAKGESAHIGIAWLLPLSTRFGRSDVTELANSGVADALQRRLFFDEWYDAAVAATVIPL
;
A
#
# COMPACT_ATOMS: atom_id res chain seq x y z
N ILE A 1 10.73 8.39 2.49
CA ILE A 1 10.13 9.10 3.63
C ILE A 1 9.25 8.12 4.44
N ALA A 2 8.26 7.43 3.84
CA ALA A 2 7.36 6.50 4.55
C ALA A 2 8.07 5.40 5.38
N PHE A 3 9.31 5.07 5.07
CA PHE A 3 10.12 4.08 5.81
C PHE A 3 10.41 4.48 7.25
N VAL A 4 10.58 5.76 7.51
CA VAL A 4 11.01 6.32 8.80
C VAL A 4 9.91 7.11 9.49
N GLN A 5 8.84 7.45 8.77
CA GLN A 5 7.71 8.21 9.30
C GLN A 5 6.98 7.42 10.39
N ASN A 6 6.71 8.07 11.53
CA ASN A 6 6.03 7.45 12.67
C ASN A 6 4.56 7.86 12.79
N ASP A 7 4.14 8.93 12.13
CA ASP A 7 2.75 9.35 12.05
C ASP A 7 1.99 8.48 11.05
N ILE A 8 0.95 7.78 11.51
CA ILE A 8 0.17 6.82 10.71
C ILE A 8 -0.51 7.49 9.50
N LYS A 9 -1.04 8.71 9.65
CA LYS A 9 -1.67 9.44 8.55
C LYS A 9 -0.65 9.90 7.51
N LYS A 10 0.52 10.35 7.95
CA LYS A 10 1.60 10.78 7.04
C LYS A 10 2.16 9.59 6.26
N VAL A 11 2.30 8.41 6.87
CA VAL A 11 2.68 7.19 6.12
C VAL A 11 1.67 6.91 5.00
N LEU A 12 0.37 7.00 5.29
CA LEU A 12 -0.69 6.80 4.29
C LEU A 12 -0.66 7.88 3.20
N ALA A 13 -0.38 9.13 3.54
CA ALA A 13 -0.26 10.22 2.57
C ALA A 13 0.92 10.00 1.61
N TYR A 14 2.11 9.67 2.10
CA TYR A 14 3.26 9.32 1.26
C TYR A 14 3.00 8.09 0.39
N SER A 15 2.27 7.11 0.93
CA SER A 15 1.82 5.97 0.15
C SER A 15 0.87 6.38 -0.99
N THR A 16 0.01 7.37 -0.79
CA THR A 16 -0.85 7.91 -1.86
C THR A 16 -0.02 8.51 -2.98
N MET A 17 0.99 9.31 -2.66
CA MET A 17 1.91 9.88 -3.66
C MET A 17 2.59 8.79 -4.49
N SER A 18 3.04 7.71 -3.86
CA SER A 18 3.69 6.60 -4.58
C SER A 18 2.73 5.86 -5.51
N GLN A 19 1.47 5.67 -5.13
CA GLN A 19 0.49 5.00 -5.98
C GLN A 19 0.02 5.90 -7.14
N LEU A 20 -0.09 7.21 -6.93
CA LEU A 20 -0.33 8.15 -8.03
C LEU A 20 0.79 8.11 -9.06
N ALA A 21 2.05 7.91 -8.64
CA ALA A 21 3.17 7.75 -9.56
C ALA A 21 3.00 6.53 -10.49
N TYR A 22 2.43 5.40 -10.02
CA TYR A 22 2.06 4.28 -10.90
C TYR A 22 1.05 4.70 -11.95
N ILE A 23 0.00 5.41 -11.55
CA ILE A 23 -1.06 5.86 -12.46
C ILE A 23 -0.47 6.78 -13.53
N PHE A 24 0.33 7.77 -13.14
CA PHE A 24 0.97 8.68 -14.09
C PHE A 24 1.96 7.97 -15.01
N THR A 25 2.69 6.97 -14.51
CA THR A 25 3.58 6.15 -15.35
C THR A 25 2.77 5.40 -16.41
N GLY A 26 1.68 4.73 -16.01
CA GLY A 26 0.82 4.00 -16.94
C GLY A 26 0.15 4.91 -17.98
N LEU A 27 -0.29 6.11 -17.58
CA LEU A 27 -0.82 7.11 -18.51
C LEU A 27 0.23 7.61 -19.48
N GLY A 28 1.46 7.85 -19.02
CA GLY A 28 2.58 8.25 -19.88
C GLY A 28 2.96 7.15 -20.88
N VAL A 29 2.95 5.90 -20.43
CA VAL A 29 3.16 4.72 -21.30
C VAL A 29 2.05 4.61 -22.34
N SER A 30 0.79 4.75 -21.93
CA SER A 30 -0.35 4.74 -22.84
C SER A 30 -0.24 5.80 -23.92
N LEU A 31 0.08 7.04 -23.56
CA LEU A 31 0.25 8.13 -24.51
C LEU A 31 1.39 7.85 -25.50
N TRP A 32 2.50 7.33 -25.02
CA TRP A 32 3.63 6.98 -25.90
C TRP A 32 3.27 5.85 -26.87
N LEU A 33 2.64 4.78 -26.37
CA LEU A 33 2.18 3.66 -27.19
C LEU A 33 1.20 4.12 -28.28
N PHE A 34 0.25 4.98 -27.91
CA PHE A 34 -0.71 5.54 -28.85
C PHE A 34 -0.04 6.32 -29.97
N ASN A 35 0.95 7.16 -29.64
CA ASN A 35 1.68 7.98 -30.62
C ASN A 35 2.64 7.16 -31.50
N ASN A 36 2.89 5.91 -31.18
CA ASN A 36 3.73 4.99 -31.94
C ASN A 36 2.91 3.85 -32.59
N ASP A 37 1.62 4.06 -32.84
CA ASP A 37 0.70 3.14 -33.52
C ASP A 37 0.47 1.79 -32.80
N HIS A 38 0.78 1.69 -31.50
CA HIS A 38 0.50 0.52 -30.67
C HIS A 38 -0.83 0.69 -29.92
N HIS A 39 -1.91 0.96 -30.64
CA HIS A 39 -3.21 1.38 -30.09
C HIS A 39 -3.80 0.38 -29.08
N HIS A 40 -3.72 -0.92 -29.35
CA HIS A 40 -4.25 -1.94 -28.42
C HIS A 40 -3.53 -1.93 -27.07
N ALA A 41 -2.19 -1.90 -27.07
CA ALA A 41 -1.41 -1.81 -25.83
C ALA A 41 -1.63 -0.46 -25.11
N ALA A 42 -1.82 0.63 -25.86
CA ALA A 42 -2.15 1.94 -25.31
C ALA A 42 -3.46 1.93 -24.51
N VAL A 43 -4.48 1.29 -25.07
CA VAL A 43 -5.80 1.12 -24.43
C VAL A 43 -5.69 0.31 -23.14
N ILE A 44 -4.94 -0.78 -23.15
CA ILE A 44 -4.72 -1.61 -21.94
C ILE A 44 -3.98 -0.81 -20.86
N ALA A 45 -2.93 -0.08 -21.22
CA ALA A 45 -2.17 0.75 -20.28
C ALA A 45 -3.04 1.86 -19.64
N PHE A 46 -3.88 2.51 -20.46
CA PHE A 46 -4.85 3.51 -19.98
C PHE A 46 -5.89 2.89 -19.05
N GLY A 47 -6.53 1.81 -19.49
CA GLY A 47 -7.56 1.11 -18.72
C GLY A 47 -7.04 0.58 -17.39
N ALA A 48 -5.83 0.00 -17.37
CA ALA A 48 -5.15 -0.45 -16.15
C ALA A 48 -4.88 0.73 -15.19
N SER A 49 -4.47 1.89 -15.73
CA SER A 49 -4.23 3.11 -14.92
C SER A 49 -5.51 3.65 -14.29
N MET A 50 -6.61 3.72 -15.04
CA MET A 50 -7.91 4.15 -14.53
C MET A 50 -8.48 3.13 -13.55
N PHE A 51 -8.32 1.85 -13.80
CA PHE A 51 -8.73 0.80 -12.89
C PHE A 51 -7.91 0.84 -11.58
N HIS A 52 -6.62 1.15 -11.68
CA HIS A 52 -5.79 1.34 -10.49
C HIS A 52 -6.23 2.56 -9.68
N LEU A 53 -6.62 3.65 -10.32
CA LEU A 53 -7.19 4.83 -9.65
C LEU A 53 -8.41 4.45 -8.81
N PHE A 54 -9.33 3.66 -9.37
CA PHE A 54 -10.52 3.18 -8.66
C PHE A 54 -10.16 2.29 -7.46
N ASN A 55 -9.37 1.24 -7.67
CA ASN A 55 -8.95 0.32 -6.61
C ASN A 55 -8.19 1.03 -5.50
N HIS A 56 -7.31 1.96 -5.89
CA HIS A 56 -6.55 2.79 -4.97
C HIS A 56 -7.46 3.69 -4.12
N ALA A 57 -8.46 4.33 -4.73
CA ALA A 57 -9.40 5.21 -4.01
C ALA A 57 -10.19 4.41 -2.94
N MET A 58 -10.67 3.22 -3.27
CA MET A 58 -11.40 2.35 -2.32
C MET A 58 -10.50 1.90 -1.17
N ALA A 59 -9.31 1.38 -1.49
CA ALA A 59 -8.37 0.91 -0.47
C ALA A 59 -7.87 2.07 0.42
N LYS A 60 -7.60 3.24 -0.15
CA LYS A 60 -7.15 4.42 0.61
C LYS A 60 -8.24 5.02 1.47
N GLY A 61 -9.46 5.13 0.95
CA GLY A 61 -10.61 5.56 1.74
C GLY A 61 -10.75 4.70 3.00
N MET A 62 -10.67 3.38 2.85
CA MET A 62 -10.69 2.44 3.97
C MET A 62 -9.51 2.62 4.93
N LEU A 63 -8.29 2.74 4.42
CA LEU A 63 -7.09 2.89 5.25
C LEU A 63 -7.10 4.19 6.07
N PHE A 64 -7.53 5.31 5.48
CA PHE A 64 -7.66 6.57 6.19
C PHE A 64 -8.78 6.53 7.24
N MET A 65 -9.90 5.88 6.95
CA MET A 65 -10.96 5.68 7.94
C MET A 65 -10.51 4.78 9.09
N ALA A 66 -9.77 3.68 8.78
CA ALA A 66 -9.19 2.80 9.79
C ALA A 66 -8.17 3.54 10.66
N SER A 67 -7.31 4.37 10.08
CA SER A 67 -6.38 5.20 10.85
C SER A 67 -7.12 6.22 11.72
N GLY A 68 -8.21 6.81 11.22
CA GLY A 68 -9.08 7.68 12.00
C GLY A 68 -9.72 6.97 13.18
N SER A 69 -10.16 5.72 12.99
CA SER A 69 -10.68 4.87 14.06
C SER A 69 -9.63 4.62 15.16
N VAL A 70 -8.39 4.25 14.77
CA VAL A 70 -7.29 4.05 15.73
C VAL A 70 -7.03 5.32 16.53
N ILE A 71 -6.90 6.47 15.86
CA ILE A 71 -6.60 7.74 16.51
C ILE A 71 -7.73 8.16 17.46
N HIS A 72 -8.99 7.98 17.02
CA HIS A 72 -10.15 8.27 17.85
C HIS A 72 -10.14 7.47 19.16
N GLU A 73 -9.91 6.17 19.07
CA GLU A 73 -9.89 5.30 20.25
C GLU A 73 -8.65 5.54 21.14
N MET A 74 -7.52 5.94 20.57
CA MET A 74 -6.35 6.35 21.35
C MET A 74 -6.61 7.64 22.13
N HIS A 75 -7.27 8.65 21.52
CA HIS A 75 -7.70 9.86 22.21
C HIS A 75 -8.73 9.56 23.30
N HIS A 76 -9.74 8.75 22.97
CA HIS A 76 -10.77 8.35 23.94
C HIS A 76 -10.16 7.63 25.16
N ALA A 77 -9.21 6.73 24.92
CA ALA A 77 -8.48 6.07 26.00
C ALA A 77 -7.64 7.06 26.82
N HIS A 78 -7.04 8.05 26.19
CA HIS A 78 -6.30 9.12 26.87
C HIS A 78 -7.23 9.92 27.79
N ASP A 79 -8.37 10.38 27.30
CA ASP A 79 -9.33 11.19 28.06
C ASP A 79 -9.92 10.46 29.28
N HIS A 80 -10.00 9.12 29.24
CA HIS A 80 -10.54 8.30 30.33
C HIS A 80 -9.50 7.84 31.35
N VAL A 81 -8.23 7.77 30.98
CA VAL A 81 -7.15 7.23 31.84
C VAL A 81 -6.33 8.33 32.48
N SER A 82 -6.24 9.49 31.85
CA SER A 82 -5.53 10.65 32.43
C SER A 82 -6.33 11.27 33.57
N ASP A 83 -5.65 11.59 34.68
CA ASP A 83 -6.26 12.33 35.79
C ASP A 83 -6.67 13.74 35.35
N PRO A 84 -7.78 14.32 35.89
CA PRO A 84 -8.23 15.66 35.54
C PRO A 84 -7.28 16.78 36.01
N GLY A 85 -6.11 16.82 35.53
CA GLY A 85 -5.05 17.78 35.90
C GLY A 85 -3.67 17.38 35.41
N ASP A 86 -3.53 16.17 34.93
CA ASP A 86 -2.32 15.66 34.31
C ASP A 86 -2.43 15.91 32.80
N HIS A 87 -2.01 17.10 32.39
CA HIS A 87 -1.86 17.43 30.95
C HIS A 87 -0.56 16.78 30.47
N ASP A 88 -0.67 15.52 30.01
CA ASP A 88 0.39 14.88 29.23
C ASP A 88 0.39 15.53 27.83
N ASP A 89 0.91 16.78 27.76
CA ASP A 89 0.98 17.60 26.55
C ASP A 89 1.84 16.94 25.45
N ASP A 90 2.59 15.89 25.79
CA ASP A 90 3.46 15.16 24.86
C ASP A 90 2.81 13.95 24.18
N PHE A 91 1.55 13.58 24.55
CA PHE A 91 0.89 12.42 23.93
C PHE A 91 0.34 12.73 22.55
N ASP A 92 0.91 12.09 21.53
CA ASP A 92 0.41 12.12 20.15
C ASP A 92 -0.26 10.78 19.78
N ALA A 93 -1.59 10.81 19.62
CA ALA A 93 -2.40 9.67 19.22
C ALA A 93 -2.16 9.22 17.77
N GLN A 94 -1.44 10.01 16.95
CA GLN A 94 -1.07 9.65 15.59
C GLN A 94 0.28 8.91 15.53
N ASP A 95 1.08 9.00 16.59
CA ASP A 95 2.41 8.39 16.64
C ASP A 95 2.32 6.87 16.90
N MET A 96 2.70 6.08 15.91
CA MET A 96 2.73 4.61 16.00
C MET A 96 3.69 4.09 17.10
N ARG A 97 4.58 4.93 17.63
CA ARG A 97 5.44 4.56 18.75
C ARG A 97 4.66 4.43 20.06
N ASN A 98 3.52 5.11 20.18
CA ASN A 98 2.61 5.06 21.33
C ASN A 98 1.59 3.92 21.23
N MET A 99 1.45 3.30 20.04
CA MET A 99 0.52 2.24 19.73
C MET A 99 1.12 0.86 20.06
N GLY A 100 0.65 -0.18 19.42
CA GLY A 100 1.08 -1.56 19.56
C GLY A 100 0.03 -2.42 20.24
N GLY A 101 -0.06 -3.71 19.88
CA GLY A 101 -1.01 -4.64 20.46
C GLY A 101 -2.48 -4.35 20.19
N LEU A 102 -2.80 -3.37 19.34
CA LEU A 102 -4.16 -2.93 19.08
C LEU A 102 -5.00 -3.97 18.32
N ALA A 103 -4.39 -5.00 17.71
CA ALA A 103 -5.14 -6.03 16.98
C ALA A 103 -6.16 -6.78 17.86
N SER A 104 -5.85 -6.99 19.12
CA SER A 104 -6.77 -7.62 20.08
C SER A 104 -7.84 -6.68 20.61
N LYS A 105 -7.60 -5.38 20.55
CA LYS A 105 -8.49 -4.33 21.07
C LYS A 105 -9.43 -3.79 19.99
N LEU A 106 -8.91 -3.65 18.75
CA LEU A 106 -9.63 -3.16 17.59
C LEU A 106 -9.59 -4.20 16.44
N PRO A 107 -10.21 -5.38 16.59
CA PRO A 107 -10.08 -6.46 15.62
C PRO A 107 -10.68 -6.12 14.25
N VAL A 108 -11.79 -5.39 14.17
CA VAL A 108 -12.42 -4.98 12.92
C VAL A 108 -11.53 -3.97 12.20
N THR A 109 -11.08 -2.95 12.92
CA THR A 109 -10.18 -1.91 12.39
C THR A 109 -8.85 -2.51 11.93
N ALA A 110 -8.25 -3.42 12.71
CA ALA A 110 -7.01 -4.12 12.35
C ALA A 110 -7.15 -4.97 11.09
N THR A 111 -8.28 -5.67 10.96
CA THR A 111 -8.57 -6.50 9.78
C THR A 111 -8.78 -5.63 8.54
N ALA A 112 -9.57 -4.57 8.65
CA ALA A 112 -9.77 -3.60 7.56
C ALA A 112 -8.43 -3.02 7.09
N MET A 113 -7.58 -2.60 8.04
CA MET A 113 -6.26 -2.06 7.71
C MET A 113 -5.31 -3.08 7.09
N ALA A 114 -5.41 -4.37 7.49
CA ALA A 114 -4.66 -5.46 6.86
C ALA A 114 -5.12 -5.70 5.41
N ILE A 115 -6.43 -5.73 5.15
CA ILE A 115 -7.00 -5.86 3.80
C ILE A 115 -6.58 -4.69 2.91
N GLY A 116 -6.70 -3.46 3.39
CA GLY A 116 -6.28 -2.28 2.64
C GLY A 116 -4.78 -2.26 2.35
N SER A 117 -3.97 -2.62 3.34
CA SER A 117 -2.52 -2.77 3.15
C SER A 117 -2.19 -3.83 2.11
N ALA A 118 -2.84 -4.99 2.17
CA ALA A 118 -2.67 -6.07 1.21
C ALA A 118 -3.08 -5.64 -0.21
N SER A 119 -4.17 -4.88 -0.35
CA SER A 119 -4.61 -4.32 -1.63
C SER A 119 -3.57 -3.35 -2.22
N ILE A 120 -3.04 -2.43 -1.42
CA ILE A 120 -2.02 -1.46 -1.86
C ILE A 120 -0.68 -2.14 -2.18
N ILE A 121 -0.28 -3.15 -1.42
CA ILE A 121 0.91 -3.97 -1.69
C ILE A 121 0.76 -4.69 -3.03
N GLY A 122 -0.45 -5.12 -3.39
CA GLY A 122 -0.73 -5.92 -4.57
C GLY A 122 -0.72 -7.42 -4.27
N LEU A 123 -1.36 -7.82 -3.15
CA LEU A 123 -1.54 -9.25 -2.86
C LEU A 123 -2.40 -9.90 -3.96
N PRO A 124 -1.94 -10.99 -4.59
CA PRO A 124 -2.72 -11.72 -5.59
C PRO A 124 -4.15 -11.99 -5.13
N LEU A 125 -5.09 -11.90 -6.04
CA LEU A 125 -6.54 -12.04 -5.85
C LEU A 125 -7.23 -10.85 -5.16
N ILE A 126 -6.51 -9.93 -4.51
CA ILE A 126 -7.09 -8.72 -3.92
C ILE A 126 -7.08 -7.55 -4.93
N GLY A 127 -8.01 -6.64 -4.79
CA GLY A 127 -8.34 -5.61 -5.78
C GLY A 127 -7.15 -4.89 -6.43
N GLY A 128 -6.18 -4.45 -5.63
CA GLY A 128 -5.02 -3.69 -6.12
C GLY A 128 -4.07 -4.48 -7.04
N PHE A 129 -4.01 -5.80 -6.91
CA PHE A 129 -3.18 -6.66 -7.77
C PHE A 129 -3.55 -6.52 -9.24
N TRP A 130 -4.83 -6.68 -9.58
CA TRP A 130 -5.33 -6.72 -10.94
C TRP A 130 -5.04 -5.47 -11.77
N SER A 131 -5.02 -4.33 -11.12
CA SER A 131 -4.76 -3.06 -11.80
C SER A 131 -3.26 -2.68 -11.80
N LYS A 132 -2.56 -2.94 -10.71
CA LYS A 132 -1.13 -2.62 -10.57
C LYS A 132 -0.27 -3.45 -11.50
N GLU A 133 -0.61 -4.74 -11.61
CA GLU A 133 0.08 -5.66 -12.49
C GLU A 133 -0.01 -5.21 -13.95
N GLY A 134 -1.19 -4.79 -14.41
CA GLY A 134 -1.37 -4.27 -15.77
C GLY A 134 -0.47 -3.06 -16.06
N ILE A 135 -0.33 -2.12 -15.12
CA ILE A 135 0.57 -0.97 -15.30
C ILE A 135 2.04 -1.42 -15.40
N ILE A 136 2.46 -2.33 -14.53
CA ILE A 136 3.84 -2.86 -14.52
C ILE A 136 4.11 -3.60 -15.84
N ALA A 137 3.22 -4.50 -16.23
CA ALA A 137 3.36 -5.29 -17.44
C ALA A 137 3.46 -4.41 -18.71
N GLU A 138 2.56 -3.44 -18.87
CA GLU A 138 2.57 -2.57 -20.05
C GLU A 138 3.78 -1.62 -20.05
N THR A 139 4.26 -1.17 -18.90
CA THR A 139 5.48 -0.36 -18.83
C THR A 139 6.71 -1.16 -19.28
N TRP A 140 6.81 -2.43 -18.87
CA TRP A 140 7.89 -3.31 -19.30
C TRP A 140 7.74 -3.76 -20.75
N SER A 141 6.52 -3.99 -21.23
CA SER A 141 6.23 -4.28 -22.64
C SER A 141 6.65 -3.14 -23.54
N ALA A 142 6.36 -1.89 -23.17
CA ALA A 142 6.79 -0.71 -23.90
C ALA A 142 8.32 -0.66 -24.08
N THR A 143 9.06 -1.08 -23.06
CA THR A 143 10.52 -1.12 -23.09
C THR A 143 11.06 -2.26 -23.94
N ALA A 144 10.57 -3.48 -23.70
CA ALA A 144 11.16 -4.69 -24.23
C ALA A 144 10.62 -5.08 -25.61
N LEU A 145 9.33 -4.85 -25.87
CA LEU A 145 8.66 -5.29 -27.10
C LEU A 145 8.49 -4.15 -28.12
N TYR A 146 8.28 -2.93 -27.63
CA TYR A 146 7.98 -1.78 -28.50
C TYR A 146 9.13 -0.77 -28.63
N GLY A 147 10.29 -1.05 -28.03
CA GLY A 147 11.53 -0.30 -28.26
C GLY A 147 11.65 1.03 -27.49
N ALA A 148 10.80 1.31 -26.51
CA ALA A 148 10.87 2.50 -25.68
C ALA A 148 12.00 2.40 -24.64
N SER A 149 13.24 2.31 -25.06
CA SER A 149 14.40 2.06 -24.20
C SER A 149 14.56 3.08 -23.06
N TRP A 150 14.15 4.33 -23.26
CA TRP A 150 14.18 5.38 -22.23
C TRP A 150 13.20 5.11 -21.07
N MET A 151 12.17 4.30 -21.30
CA MET A 151 11.22 3.88 -20.25
C MET A 151 11.79 2.82 -19.32
N LEU A 152 12.98 2.29 -19.58
CA LEU A 152 13.64 1.33 -18.68
C LEU A 152 13.83 1.91 -17.27
N PHE A 153 14.12 3.20 -17.17
CA PHE A 153 14.27 3.86 -15.88
C PHE A 153 12.95 3.94 -15.08
N PRO A 154 11.83 4.48 -15.61
CA PRO A 154 10.55 4.39 -14.92
C PRO A 154 10.08 2.95 -14.64
N ALA A 155 10.30 2.00 -15.58
CA ALA A 155 9.95 0.60 -15.37
C ALA A 155 10.68 -0.02 -14.15
N PHE A 156 11.98 0.27 -14.02
CA PHE A 156 12.75 -0.15 -12.85
C PHE A 156 12.26 0.53 -11.56
N LEU A 157 11.96 1.83 -11.61
CA LEU A 157 11.48 2.58 -10.45
C LEU A 157 10.13 2.05 -9.92
N ILE A 158 9.17 1.72 -10.80
CA ILE A 158 7.88 1.16 -10.35
C ILE A 158 8.07 -0.23 -9.73
N LEU A 159 8.97 -1.06 -10.27
CA LEU A 159 9.29 -2.36 -9.69
C LEU A 159 9.94 -2.21 -8.29
N LEU A 160 10.91 -1.31 -8.15
CA LEU A 160 11.51 -0.98 -6.87
C LEU A 160 10.46 -0.46 -5.87
N THR A 161 9.58 0.44 -6.33
CA THR A 161 8.49 1.01 -5.50
C THR A 161 7.50 -0.06 -5.05
N ALA A 162 7.31 -1.15 -5.80
CA ALA A 162 6.50 -2.28 -5.36
C ALA A 162 7.05 -2.89 -4.06
N GLY A 163 8.35 -3.17 -4.01
CA GLY A 163 9.02 -3.67 -2.79
C GLY A 163 8.99 -2.68 -1.63
N MET A 164 9.21 -1.40 -1.95
CA MET A 164 9.11 -0.32 -0.97
C MET A 164 7.69 -0.26 -0.36
N THR A 165 6.66 -0.45 -1.17
CA THR A 165 5.26 -0.48 -0.70
C THR A 165 5.04 -1.63 0.28
N GLY A 166 5.53 -2.82 -0.04
CA GLY A 166 5.47 -3.98 0.85
C GLY A 166 6.12 -3.71 2.21
N PHE A 167 7.28 -3.05 2.21
CA PHE A 167 7.98 -2.71 3.44
C PHE A 167 7.19 -1.75 4.33
N TYR A 168 6.86 -0.54 3.85
CA TYR A 168 6.30 0.49 4.74
C TYR A 168 4.86 0.18 5.17
N MET A 169 4.06 -0.48 4.35
CA MET A 169 2.70 -0.91 4.73
C MET A 169 2.75 -1.98 5.82
N THR A 170 3.65 -2.96 5.68
CA THR A 170 3.87 -3.98 6.72
C THR A 170 4.40 -3.36 8.01
N ARG A 171 5.37 -2.44 7.91
CA ARG A 171 5.89 -1.70 9.07
C ARG A 171 4.79 -0.96 9.81
N MET A 172 3.97 -0.20 9.09
CA MET A 172 2.85 0.56 9.64
C MET A 172 1.89 -0.36 10.41
N TRP A 173 1.46 -1.44 9.78
CA TRP A 173 0.55 -2.39 10.41
C TRP A 173 1.16 -3.04 11.65
N MET A 174 2.42 -3.46 11.58
CA MET A 174 3.10 -4.09 12.72
C MET A 174 3.30 -3.13 13.89
N MET A 175 3.66 -1.88 13.63
CA MET A 175 3.88 -0.89 14.69
C MET A 175 2.58 -0.51 15.42
N THR A 176 1.46 -0.55 14.70
CA THR A 176 0.14 -0.18 15.23
C THR A 176 -0.55 -1.35 15.93
N PHE A 177 -0.58 -2.52 15.31
CA PHE A 177 -1.47 -3.61 15.72
C PHE A 177 -0.76 -4.79 16.37
N ALA A 178 0.52 -5.04 16.04
CA ALA A 178 1.23 -6.20 16.53
C ALA A 178 1.93 -5.92 17.89
N GLY A 179 2.25 -7.01 18.59
CA GLY A 179 3.00 -6.98 19.85
C GLY A 179 2.18 -6.58 21.07
N LYS A 180 2.85 -6.01 22.07
CA LYS A 180 2.22 -5.49 23.28
C LYS A 180 1.91 -4.01 23.15
N PRO A 181 0.87 -3.51 23.86
CA PRO A 181 0.63 -2.09 24.02
C PRO A 181 1.89 -1.37 24.51
N LYS A 182 2.24 -0.26 23.87
CA LYS A 182 3.44 0.53 24.20
C LYS A 182 3.13 1.71 25.10
N SER A 183 1.84 2.06 25.23
CA SER A 183 1.34 3.07 26.16
C SER A 183 0.19 2.49 26.98
N VAL A 184 -0.09 3.14 28.09
CA VAL A 184 -1.25 2.83 28.93
C VAL A 184 -2.55 3.01 28.13
N PHE A 185 -2.59 4.02 27.26
CA PHE A 185 -3.74 4.33 26.40
C PHE A 185 -4.01 3.22 25.39
N ALA A 186 -2.97 2.69 24.74
CA ALA A 186 -3.10 1.54 23.83
C ALA A 186 -3.62 0.28 24.55
N ALA A 187 -3.33 0.11 25.83
CA ALA A 187 -3.84 -1.00 26.63
C ALA A 187 -5.34 -0.88 26.97
N HIS A 188 -5.86 0.36 27.03
CA HIS A 188 -7.26 0.65 27.36
C HIS A 188 -8.13 0.97 26.13
N ALA A 189 -7.54 1.05 24.94
CA ALA A 189 -8.29 1.23 23.71
C ALA A 189 -9.29 0.08 23.49
N HIS A 190 -10.41 0.37 22.85
CA HIS A 190 -11.47 -0.59 22.52
C HIS A 190 -11.97 -0.36 21.09
N GLU A 191 -12.73 -1.31 20.55
CA GLU A 191 -13.21 -1.20 19.16
C GLU A 191 -14.21 -0.04 19.01
N ALA A 192 -14.09 0.68 17.91
CA ALA A 192 -14.91 1.83 17.58
C ALA A 192 -16.42 1.50 17.52
N THR A 193 -17.23 2.54 17.59
CA THR A 193 -18.69 2.44 17.52
C THR A 193 -19.16 1.82 16.19
N PRO A 194 -20.39 1.24 16.14
CA PRO A 194 -20.95 0.68 14.90
C PRO A 194 -20.95 1.65 13.71
N TRP A 195 -21.10 2.94 13.97
CA TRP A 195 -21.08 3.98 12.93
C TRP A 195 -19.75 4.08 12.18
N ILE A 196 -18.64 3.82 12.85
CA ILE A 196 -17.30 3.79 12.26
C ILE A 196 -17.04 2.41 11.64
N ARG A 197 -17.46 1.31 12.32
CA ARG A 197 -17.20 -0.05 11.85
C ARG A 197 -17.95 -0.40 10.58
N THR A 198 -19.20 0.02 10.43
CA THR A 198 -20.02 -0.35 9.26
C THR A 198 -19.39 0.10 7.93
N PRO A 199 -19.00 1.38 7.73
CA PRO A 199 -18.31 1.79 6.52
C PRO A 199 -16.96 1.06 6.31
N LEU A 200 -16.22 0.77 7.40
CA LEU A 200 -14.96 0.02 7.31
C LEU A 200 -15.19 -1.39 6.76
N VAL A 201 -16.22 -2.09 7.23
CA VAL A 201 -16.57 -3.44 6.74
C VAL A 201 -16.99 -3.38 5.27
N LEU A 202 -17.84 -2.41 4.90
CA LEU A 202 -18.28 -2.25 3.51
C LEU A 202 -17.10 -2.00 2.56
N LEU A 203 -16.22 -1.06 2.91
CA LEU A 203 -15.03 -0.77 2.12
C LEU A 203 -14.05 -1.93 2.09
N SER A 204 -13.96 -2.72 3.17
CA SER A 204 -13.14 -3.94 3.20
C SER A 204 -13.62 -4.98 2.20
N VAL A 205 -14.94 -5.18 2.09
CA VAL A 205 -15.52 -6.09 1.09
C VAL A 205 -15.24 -5.58 -0.33
N ILE A 206 -15.41 -4.27 -0.58
CA ILE A 206 -15.12 -3.68 -1.88
C ILE A 206 -13.64 -3.79 -2.22
N ALA A 207 -12.75 -3.48 -1.29
CA ALA A 207 -11.30 -3.56 -1.52
C ALA A 207 -10.82 -5.00 -1.72
N LEU A 208 -11.46 -5.97 -1.06
CA LEU A 208 -11.14 -7.39 -1.18
C LEU A 208 -11.63 -7.97 -2.52
N LEU A 209 -12.90 -7.78 -2.84
CA LEU A 209 -13.58 -8.46 -3.94
C LEU A 209 -13.78 -7.56 -5.17
N GLY A 210 -13.92 -6.25 -4.99
CA GLY A 210 -14.30 -5.33 -6.06
C GLY A 210 -13.34 -5.35 -7.23
N GLY A 211 -12.04 -5.31 -6.98
CA GLY A 211 -11.04 -5.36 -8.03
C GLY A 211 -11.04 -6.70 -8.79
N PHE A 212 -11.21 -7.81 -8.09
CA PHE A 212 -11.34 -9.14 -8.72
C PHE A 212 -12.60 -9.21 -9.58
N LEU A 213 -13.76 -8.86 -9.03
CA LEU A 213 -15.03 -8.90 -9.77
C LEU A 213 -15.02 -7.96 -10.98
N LEU A 214 -14.52 -6.75 -10.82
CA LEU A 214 -14.42 -5.80 -11.92
C LEU A 214 -13.42 -6.24 -12.99
N SER A 215 -12.31 -6.90 -12.59
CA SER A 215 -11.38 -7.50 -13.54
C SER A 215 -12.04 -8.59 -14.38
N LEU A 216 -12.86 -9.46 -13.75
CA LEU A 216 -13.64 -10.48 -14.46
C LEU A 216 -14.67 -9.88 -15.41
N LEU A 217 -15.20 -8.70 -15.10
CA LEU A 217 -16.12 -7.95 -15.94
C LEU A 217 -15.41 -7.15 -17.05
N GLY A 218 -14.10 -7.32 -17.22
CA GLY A 218 -13.33 -6.64 -18.25
C GLY A 218 -13.09 -5.15 -18.00
N ALA A 219 -12.98 -4.74 -16.73
CA ALA A 219 -12.85 -3.31 -16.36
C ALA A 219 -11.70 -2.58 -17.09
N VAL A 220 -10.59 -3.25 -17.38
CA VAL A 220 -9.46 -2.67 -18.09
C VAL A 220 -9.85 -2.28 -19.53
N HIS A 221 -10.54 -3.15 -20.24
CA HIS A 221 -11.01 -2.88 -21.60
C HIS A 221 -12.16 -1.87 -21.61
N TRP A 222 -13.11 -2.02 -20.70
CA TRP A 222 -14.22 -1.07 -20.57
C TRP A 222 -13.71 0.36 -20.31
N LEU A 223 -12.77 0.53 -19.39
CA LEU A 223 -12.19 1.85 -19.08
C LEU A 223 -11.26 2.35 -20.19
N GLY A 224 -10.61 1.46 -20.92
CA GLY A 224 -9.69 1.80 -21.99
C GLY A 224 -10.39 2.17 -23.30
N GLU A 225 -11.35 1.39 -23.72
CA GLU A 225 -12.05 1.52 -25.01
C GLU A 225 -13.33 2.35 -24.93
N GLY A 226 -13.81 2.64 -23.72
CA GLY A 226 -15.08 3.34 -23.53
C GLY A 226 -16.31 2.51 -23.89
N GLU A 227 -16.16 1.19 -24.03
CA GLU A 227 -17.25 0.28 -24.31
C GLU A 227 -18.22 0.17 -23.13
N SER A 228 -19.49 -0.14 -23.40
CA SER A 228 -20.46 -0.35 -22.34
C SER A 228 -20.15 -1.63 -21.55
N LEU A 229 -20.40 -1.62 -20.24
CA LEU A 229 -20.25 -2.81 -19.38
C LEU A 229 -21.01 -4.03 -19.93
N GLY A 230 -22.07 -3.80 -20.72
CA GLY A 230 -22.84 -4.84 -21.40
C GLY A 230 -22.12 -5.50 -22.56
N SER A 231 -21.26 -4.79 -23.29
CA SER A 231 -20.45 -5.38 -24.38
C SER A 231 -19.31 -6.23 -23.83
N ALA A 232 -18.72 -5.83 -22.70
CA ALA A 232 -17.72 -6.63 -21.99
C ALA A 232 -18.31 -7.95 -21.44
N LEU A 233 -19.59 -7.97 -21.07
CA LEU A 233 -20.32 -9.17 -20.66
C LEU A 233 -20.83 -10.01 -21.85
N GLY A 234 -20.92 -9.40 -23.05
CA GLY A 234 -21.54 -10.03 -24.23
C GLY A 234 -20.65 -10.99 -25.03
N HIS A 235 -19.35 -11.02 -24.78
CA HIS A 235 -18.46 -12.03 -25.34
C HIS A 235 -18.35 -13.19 -24.35
N ASP A 236 -19.21 -14.19 -24.55
CA ASP A 236 -19.16 -15.51 -23.89
C ASP A 236 -18.83 -15.47 -22.39
N GLY A 237 -19.71 -14.90 -21.55
CA GLY A 237 -19.63 -14.90 -20.07
C GLY A 237 -19.63 -16.28 -19.44
N THR A 238 -18.74 -17.14 -19.92
CA THR A 238 -18.56 -18.51 -19.47
C THR A 238 -17.46 -18.58 -18.42
N LEU A 239 -17.49 -19.63 -17.61
CA LEU A 239 -16.42 -20.00 -16.67
C LEU A 239 -15.04 -20.01 -17.34
N MET A 240 -14.97 -20.24 -18.66
CA MET A 240 -13.74 -20.22 -19.48
C MET A 240 -13.13 -18.82 -19.54
N THR A 241 -13.94 -17.75 -19.69
CA THR A 241 -13.44 -16.36 -19.71
C THR A 241 -12.83 -15.98 -18.35
N VAL A 242 -13.45 -16.43 -17.25
CA VAL A 242 -12.92 -16.23 -15.89
C VAL A 242 -11.58 -16.94 -15.73
N LEU A 243 -11.48 -18.19 -16.16
CA LEU A 243 -10.25 -18.97 -16.09
C LEU A 243 -9.14 -18.38 -16.97
N GLU A 244 -9.48 -17.87 -18.15
CA GLU A 244 -8.53 -17.19 -19.04
C GLU A 244 -8.04 -15.88 -18.44
N THR A 245 -8.91 -15.06 -17.87
CA THR A 245 -8.51 -13.81 -17.17
C THR A 245 -7.54 -14.12 -16.03
N ILE A 246 -7.86 -15.11 -15.20
CA ILE A 246 -6.98 -15.55 -14.12
C ILE A 246 -5.65 -16.09 -14.69
N LYS A 247 -5.73 -16.93 -15.72
CA LYS A 247 -4.55 -17.48 -16.37
C LYS A 247 -3.64 -16.38 -16.93
N HIS A 248 -4.19 -15.41 -17.64
CA HIS A 248 -3.40 -14.30 -18.20
C HIS A 248 -2.75 -13.42 -17.15
N ALA A 249 -3.43 -13.18 -16.03
CA ALA A 249 -2.87 -12.40 -14.92
C ALA A 249 -1.72 -13.11 -14.19
N PHE A 250 -1.81 -14.45 -14.04
CA PHE A 250 -0.80 -15.23 -13.31
C PHE A 250 0.24 -15.90 -14.21
N LEU A 251 -0.13 -16.21 -15.44
CA LEU A 251 0.69 -16.93 -16.41
C LEU A 251 0.60 -16.23 -17.79
N PRO A 252 1.13 -15.00 -17.93
CA PRO A 252 1.22 -14.37 -19.25
C PRO A 252 1.96 -15.28 -20.22
N ALA A 253 1.55 -15.27 -21.47
CA ALA A 253 2.13 -16.13 -22.51
C ALA A 253 3.60 -15.80 -22.81
N ASP A 254 3.99 -14.55 -22.61
CA ASP A 254 5.37 -14.10 -22.76
C ASP A 254 6.20 -14.40 -21.51
N THR A 255 7.29 -15.15 -21.71
CA THR A 255 8.18 -15.57 -20.59
C THR A 255 8.83 -14.40 -19.88
N PHE A 256 9.12 -13.31 -20.61
CA PHE A 256 9.72 -12.11 -20.01
C PHE A 256 8.71 -11.41 -19.09
N LEU A 257 7.48 -11.21 -19.55
CA LEU A 257 6.42 -10.63 -18.73
C LEU A 257 6.10 -11.50 -17.52
N LEU A 258 6.11 -12.83 -17.67
CA LEU A 258 5.95 -13.77 -16.57
C LEU A 258 7.01 -13.56 -15.48
N LEU A 259 8.28 -13.41 -15.88
CA LEU A 259 9.36 -13.14 -14.94
C LEU A 259 9.20 -11.80 -14.24
N ILE A 260 8.80 -10.74 -14.95
CA ILE A 260 8.57 -9.41 -14.37
C ILE A 260 7.42 -9.45 -13.36
N THR A 261 6.28 -10.04 -13.73
CA THR A 261 5.11 -10.19 -12.85
C THR A 261 5.49 -10.89 -11.54
N TRP A 262 6.08 -12.06 -11.63
CA TRP A 262 6.45 -12.81 -10.42
C TRP A 262 7.58 -12.18 -9.63
N THR A 263 8.47 -11.43 -10.29
CA THR A 263 9.48 -10.62 -9.61
C THR A 263 8.84 -9.48 -8.82
N ALA A 264 7.87 -8.77 -9.41
CA ALA A 264 7.12 -7.72 -8.72
C ALA A 264 6.38 -8.27 -7.50
N VAL A 265 5.69 -9.41 -7.66
CA VAL A 265 4.99 -10.12 -6.58
C VAL A 265 5.99 -10.54 -5.49
N ALA A 266 7.10 -11.17 -5.83
CA ALA A 266 8.09 -11.62 -4.86
C ALA A 266 8.73 -10.46 -4.09
N ILE A 267 9.07 -9.37 -4.76
CA ILE A 267 9.66 -8.19 -4.13
C ILE A 267 8.63 -7.51 -3.19
N SER A 268 7.38 -7.36 -3.63
CA SER A 268 6.35 -6.66 -2.86
C SER A 268 5.80 -7.47 -1.68
N LEU A 269 5.61 -8.78 -1.84
CA LEU A 269 4.98 -9.64 -0.83
C LEU A 269 5.95 -10.39 0.06
N VAL A 270 7.16 -10.64 -0.42
CA VAL A 270 8.15 -11.42 0.33
C VAL A 270 9.27 -10.52 0.82
N LEU A 271 10.02 -9.90 -0.09
CA LEU A 271 11.23 -9.16 0.28
C LEU A 271 10.90 -7.92 1.13
N GLY A 272 9.93 -7.09 0.71
CA GLY A 272 9.51 -5.88 1.44
C GLY A 272 9.00 -6.20 2.85
N PRO A 273 7.98 -7.05 3.01
CA PRO A 273 7.48 -7.47 4.31
C PRO A 273 8.52 -8.17 5.20
N MET A 274 9.36 -9.04 4.63
CA MET A 274 10.42 -9.70 5.40
C MET A 274 11.43 -8.70 5.95
N MET A 275 11.83 -7.70 5.17
CA MET A 275 12.70 -6.62 5.65
C MET A 275 12.04 -5.82 6.77
N ALA A 276 10.74 -5.47 6.62
CA ALA A 276 9.99 -4.77 7.65
C ALA A 276 9.90 -5.58 8.94
N MET A 277 9.61 -6.89 8.84
CA MET A 277 9.55 -7.79 9.98
C MET A 277 10.91 -7.97 10.65
N ARG A 278 12.00 -8.04 9.88
CA ARG A 278 13.35 -8.13 10.41
C ARG A 278 13.73 -6.90 11.22
N ILE A 279 13.43 -5.72 10.72
CA ILE A 279 13.81 -4.45 11.35
C ILE A 279 12.89 -4.12 12.53
N HIS A 280 11.58 -4.35 12.40
CA HIS A 280 10.58 -3.94 13.38
C HIS A 280 10.01 -5.09 14.21
N GLY A 281 10.14 -6.34 13.76
CA GLY A 281 9.57 -7.54 14.39
C GLY A 281 10.22 -7.96 15.71
N GLY A 282 11.45 -7.52 16.01
CA GLY A 282 12.11 -7.76 17.30
C GLY A 282 11.42 -7.11 18.51
N ARG A 283 10.34 -6.37 18.26
CA ARG A 283 9.43 -5.82 19.29
C ARG A 283 8.27 -6.75 19.61
N LEU A 284 8.08 -7.83 18.84
CA LEU A 284 7.24 -8.96 19.23
C LEU A 284 8.05 -9.76 20.24
N ALA A 285 7.64 -9.75 21.52
CA ALA A 285 8.33 -10.53 22.54
C ALA A 285 8.23 -12.03 22.20
N LYS A 286 9.28 -12.80 22.51
CA LYS A 286 9.27 -14.26 22.39
C LYS A 286 8.03 -14.82 23.10
N GLY A 287 7.17 -15.52 22.37
CA GLY A 287 5.95 -16.15 22.92
C GLY A 287 4.67 -15.33 22.80
N GLU A 288 4.69 -14.13 22.24
CA GLU A 288 3.46 -13.42 21.93
C GLU A 288 2.85 -13.93 20.63
N SER A 289 1.66 -14.52 20.72
CA SER A 289 0.85 -14.85 19.56
C SER A 289 0.25 -13.57 18.98
N ALA A 290 0.57 -13.25 17.73
CA ALA A 290 -0.27 -12.35 16.96
C ALA A 290 -1.64 -13.02 16.80
N HIS A 291 -2.68 -12.45 17.36
CA HIS A 291 -4.04 -13.03 17.36
C HIS A 291 -4.69 -13.12 15.97
N ILE A 292 -4.02 -12.72 14.93
CA ILE A 292 -4.50 -12.80 13.54
C ILE A 292 -3.47 -13.58 12.73
N GLY A 293 -3.77 -14.82 12.37
CA GLY A 293 -3.28 -15.62 11.23
C GLY A 293 -1.82 -15.55 10.74
N ILE A 294 -1.01 -14.64 11.30
CA ILE A 294 0.38 -14.38 10.92
C ILE A 294 1.36 -15.21 11.80
N ALA A 295 0.84 -16.10 12.63
CA ALA A 295 1.67 -16.95 13.50
C ALA A 295 2.75 -17.74 12.73
N TRP A 296 2.53 -18.05 11.45
CA TRP A 296 3.51 -18.69 10.60
C TRP A 296 4.68 -17.78 10.17
N LEU A 297 4.50 -16.44 10.22
CA LEU A 297 5.56 -15.46 9.93
C LEU A 297 6.39 -15.11 11.16
N LEU A 298 5.89 -15.38 12.38
CA LEU A 298 6.61 -15.15 13.63
C LEU A 298 7.95 -15.91 13.73
N PRO A 299 8.07 -17.19 13.29
CA PRO A 299 9.34 -17.90 13.29
C PRO A 299 10.40 -17.25 12.41
N LEU A 300 9.99 -16.57 11.33
CA LEU A 300 10.90 -15.83 10.46
C LEU A 300 11.43 -14.56 11.14
N SER A 301 10.56 -13.81 11.83
CA SER A 301 10.96 -12.60 12.57
C SER A 301 11.92 -12.89 13.73
N THR A 302 11.76 -14.05 14.40
CA THR A 302 12.63 -14.48 15.52
C THR A 302 13.94 -15.10 15.04
N ARG A 303 13.98 -15.68 13.84
CA ARG A 303 15.19 -16.31 13.26
C ARG A 303 16.18 -15.28 12.69
N PHE A 304 15.68 -14.17 12.17
CA PHE A 304 16.52 -13.14 11.58
C PHE A 304 16.99 -12.11 12.60
N GLY A 305 17.40 -12.48 13.78
CA GLY A 305 17.95 -11.70 14.85
C GLY A 305 18.08 -10.17 14.62
N ARG A 306 17.93 -9.43 15.66
CA ARG A 306 18.19 -7.99 15.74
C ARG A 306 19.53 -7.67 15.06
N SER A 307 19.54 -7.33 13.79
CA SER A 307 20.65 -6.54 13.26
C SER A 307 20.56 -5.17 13.92
N ASP A 308 21.69 -4.65 14.38
CA ASP A 308 21.75 -3.38 15.11
C ASP A 308 21.11 -2.25 14.31
N VAL A 309 19.82 -2.03 14.59
CA VAL A 309 19.03 -0.94 13.99
C VAL A 309 19.55 0.41 14.46
N THR A 310 20.31 0.44 15.57
CA THR A 310 20.98 1.62 16.10
C THR A 310 22.03 2.19 15.14
N GLU A 311 22.81 1.36 14.46
CA GLU A 311 23.78 1.86 13.46
C GLU A 311 23.09 2.43 12.22
N LEU A 312 21.99 1.80 11.77
CA LEU A 312 21.22 2.30 10.64
C LEU A 312 20.45 3.60 10.99
N ALA A 313 19.95 3.70 12.22
CA ALA A 313 19.27 4.91 12.71
C ALA A 313 20.21 6.12 12.87
N ASN A 314 21.50 5.88 13.08
CA ASN A 314 22.52 6.91 13.19
C ASN A 314 23.23 7.19 11.85
N SER A 315 22.82 6.57 10.77
CA SER A 315 23.38 6.84 9.45
C SER A 315 22.90 8.17 8.89
N GLY A 316 23.76 8.89 8.14
CA GLY A 316 23.36 10.11 7.44
C GLY A 316 22.20 9.92 6.46
N VAL A 317 22.01 8.69 5.98
CA VAL A 317 20.85 8.32 5.15
C VAL A 317 19.56 8.33 5.98
N ALA A 318 19.59 7.84 7.23
CA ALA A 318 18.43 7.86 8.10
C ALA A 318 18.06 9.31 8.48
N ASP A 319 19.03 10.17 8.75
CA ASP A 319 18.80 11.60 9.00
C ASP A 319 18.20 12.29 7.78
N ALA A 320 18.75 12.09 6.59
CA ALA A 320 18.20 12.64 5.35
C ALA A 320 16.75 12.17 5.09
N LEU A 321 16.43 10.90 5.38
CA LEU A 321 15.08 10.37 5.24
C LEU A 321 14.12 10.95 6.30
N GLN A 322 14.58 11.16 7.52
CA GLN A 322 13.80 11.80 8.59
C GLN A 322 13.50 13.25 8.27
N ARG A 323 14.46 13.97 7.71
CA ARG A 323 14.30 15.34 7.19
C ARG A 323 13.61 15.38 5.82
N ARG A 324 12.94 14.31 5.42
CA ARG A 324 12.21 14.22 4.14
C ARG A 324 13.07 14.56 2.92
N LEU A 325 14.35 14.12 2.93
CA LEU A 325 15.35 14.46 1.91
C LEU A 325 15.55 15.98 1.77
N PHE A 326 15.39 16.71 2.85
CA PHE A 326 15.47 18.16 2.92
C PHE A 326 14.47 18.90 2.01
N PHE A 327 13.33 18.25 1.66
CA PHE A 327 12.35 18.86 0.77
C PHE A 327 11.72 20.11 1.36
N ASP A 328 11.47 20.12 2.67
CA ASP A 328 10.90 21.28 3.35
C ASP A 328 11.90 22.44 3.33
N GLU A 329 13.17 22.18 3.59
CA GLU A 329 14.24 23.19 3.55
C GLU A 329 14.48 23.75 2.13
N TRP A 330 14.41 22.89 1.11
CA TRP A 330 14.48 23.31 -0.30
C TRP A 330 13.28 24.18 -0.70
N TYR A 331 12.09 23.79 -0.27
CA TYR A 331 10.87 24.55 -0.55
C TYR A 331 10.91 25.92 0.13
N ASP A 332 11.26 25.99 1.42
CA ASP A 332 11.37 27.23 2.18
C ASP A 332 12.44 28.15 1.59
N ALA A 333 13.59 27.59 1.19
CA ALA A 333 14.63 28.35 0.50
C ALA A 333 14.16 28.91 -0.86
N ALA A 334 13.42 28.12 -1.63
CA ALA A 334 12.86 28.55 -2.92
C ALA A 334 11.80 29.66 -2.73
N VAL A 335 10.91 29.52 -1.74
CA VAL A 335 9.90 30.55 -1.39
C VAL A 335 10.59 31.82 -0.89
N ALA A 336 11.57 31.70 0.00
CA ALA A 336 12.34 32.84 0.49
C ALA A 336 13.08 33.58 -0.63
N ALA A 337 13.60 32.84 -1.62
CA ALA A 337 14.32 33.44 -2.74
C ALA A 337 13.41 34.07 -3.82
N THR A 338 12.15 33.58 -3.95
CA THR A 338 11.27 33.97 -5.07
C THR A 338 10.09 34.85 -4.64
N VAL A 339 9.54 34.65 -3.45
CA VAL A 339 8.31 35.31 -2.98
C VAL A 339 8.60 36.46 -2.00
N ILE A 340 9.56 36.31 -1.11
CA ILE A 340 9.88 37.36 -0.10
C ILE A 340 10.52 38.62 -0.71
N PRO A 341 11.31 38.59 -1.80
CA PRO A 341 11.82 39.78 -2.44
C PRO A 341 10.80 40.61 -3.24
N LEU A 342 9.57 40.11 -3.44
CA LEU A 342 8.46 40.81 -4.09
C LEU A 342 7.58 41.57 -3.08
#